data_0d1b17d87864c303005d6d0bbe2f5ef7
#
_entry.id   0d1b17d87864c303005d6d0bbe2f5ef7
#
_cell.length_a   1.000
_cell.length_b   1.000
_cell.length_c   1.000
_cell.angle_alpha   90.00
_cell.angle_beta   90.00
_cell.angle_gamma   90.00
#
_symmetry.space_group_name_H-M   'P 1'
#
loop_
_entity.id
_entity.type
_entity.pdbx_description
1 polymer ?
#
loop_
_entity_poly.entity_id
_entity_poly.type
_entity_poly.pdbx_seq_one_letter_code
_entity_poly.pdbx_strand_id
1 'polypeptide(L)'
;MKPILLAALLLASCSKGGPPDVRISDAWARETISGQTSTAAYMTLKNEGAGDDRLVSVSAEAPAMAMLHSSESSDAVARMRRLDSGLAVPASATIELKPGGTHVMVTGLRAPLNVGDTLKLTMHFEKSGERPVDVRVTPAFGPGARR
;
A
#
# COMPACT_ATOMS: atom_id res chain seq x y z
N MET A 1 55.23 5.22 37.88
CA MET A 1 53.76 5.13 37.77
C MET A 1 53.39 5.77 36.44
N LYS A 2 53.00 4.96 35.42
CA LYS A 2 52.59 5.43 34.08
C LYS A 2 51.05 5.36 34.00
N PRO A 3 50.33 6.40 33.60
CA PRO A 3 48.90 6.33 33.40
C PRO A 3 48.58 5.60 32.09
N ILE A 4 47.78 4.56 32.15
CA ILE A 4 47.22 3.88 30.99
C ILE A 4 46.02 4.71 30.50
N LEU A 5 46.17 5.32 29.33
CA LEU A 5 45.10 6.02 28.64
C LEU A 5 44.19 4.95 27.98
N LEU A 6 43.00 4.73 28.55
CA LEU A 6 42.00 3.87 27.97
C LEU A 6 41.25 4.65 26.88
N ALA A 7 41.63 4.42 25.62
CA ALA A 7 40.91 4.97 24.47
C ALA A 7 39.58 4.22 24.29
N ALA A 8 38.50 4.86 24.67
CA ALA A 8 37.15 4.37 24.38
C ALA A 8 36.87 4.52 22.88
N LEU A 9 36.87 3.40 22.18
CA LEU A 9 36.48 3.31 20.76
C LEU A 9 34.94 3.39 20.68
N LEU A 10 34.43 4.58 20.39
CA LEU A 10 33.04 4.82 20.06
C LEU A 10 32.74 4.17 18.69
N LEU A 11 32.17 2.98 18.69
CA LEU A 11 31.58 2.38 17.49
C LEU A 11 30.36 3.21 17.09
N ALA A 12 30.56 4.17 16.20
CA ALA A 12 29.50 4.84 15.51
C ALA A 12 28.79 3.79 14.62
N SER A 13 27.67 3.30 15.08
CA SER A 13 26.74 2.51 14.28
C SER A 13 26.24 3.42 13.15
N CYS A 14 26.88 3.35 11.99
CA CYS A 14 26.36 3.93 10.76
C CYS A 14 25.09 3.15 10.38
N SER A 15 23.93 3.60 10.82
CA SER A 15 22.68 3.25 10.14
C SER A 15 22.75 3.85 8.74
N LYS A 16 23.11 3.04 7.77
CA LYS A 16 23.03 3.36 6.34
C LYS A 16 21.56 3.47 5.98
N GLY A 17 20.98 4.66 6.03
CA GLY A 17 19.62 4.88 5.61
C GLY A 17 19.18 6.30 5.99
N GLY A 18 18.97 7.14 4.98
CA GLY A 18 18.22 8.38 5.12
C GLY A 18 16.75 8.08 5.38
N PRO A 19 15.88 9.10 5.42
CA PRO A 19 14.43 8.90 5.54
C PRO A 19 13.88 8.19 4.30
N PRO A 20 12.75 7.44 4.45
CA PRO A 20 11.99 6.98 3.30
C PRO A 20 11.30 8.16 2.60
N ASP A 21 11.08 8.05 1.30
CA ASP A 21 10.25 8.95 0.50
C ASP A 21 9.31 8.11 -0.38
N VAL A 22 8.15 7.78 0.15
CA VAL A 22 7.19 6.92 -0.54
C VAL A 22 6.25 7.77 -1.39
N ARG A 23 6.25 7.50 -2.70
CA ARG A 23 5.32 8.06 -3.69
C ARG A 23 4.30 7.02 -4.12
N ILE A 24 3.09 7.48 -4.36
CA ILE A 24 1.96 6.65 -4.78
C ILE A 24 1.53 7.13 -6.16
N SER A 25 1.43 6.22 -7.13
CA SER A 25 1.01 6.51 -8.49
C SER A 25 0.05 5.45 -9.03
N ASP A 26 -0.56 5.75 -10.17
CA ASP A 26 -1.41 4.83 -10.94
C ASP A 26 -2.54 4.19 -10.12
N ALA A 27 -3.12 4.99 -9.21
CA ALA A 27 -4.17 4.51 -8.32
C ALA A 27 -5.51 4.39 -9.06
N TRP A 28 -6.06 3.17 -9.07
CA TRP A 28 -7.35 2.89 -9.65
C TRP A 28 -8.11 1.81 -8.87
N ALA A 29 -9.44 1.83 -8.97
CA ALA A 29 -10.33 0.83 -8.39
C ALA A 29 -11.30 0.29 -9.45
N ARG A 30 -11.83 -0.89 -9.22
CA ARG A 30 -12.85 -1.46 -10.09
C ARG A 30 -14.19 -0.79 -9.87
N GLU A 31 -14.94 -0.56 -10.96
CA GLU A 31 -16.37 -0.25 -10.88
C GLU A 31 -17.11 -1.38 -10.15
N THR A 32 -18.26 -1.07 -9.57
CA THR A 32 -19.12 -2.06 -8.93
C THR A 32 -20.49 -2.09 -9.61
N ILE A 33 -21.10 -3.25 -9.64
CA ILE A 33 -22.49 -3.41 -10.11
C ILE A 33 -23.47 -3.16 -8.95
N SER A 34 -24.74 -2.94 -9.30
CA SER A 34 -25.81 -2.76 -8.31
C SER A 34 -25.87 -3.90 -7.32
N GLY A 35 -25.94 -3.57 -6.03
CA GLY A 35 -25.93 -4.53 -4.91
C GLY A 35 -24.55 -4.98 -4.45
N GLN A 36 -23.48 -4.64 -5.17
CA GLN A 36 -22.12 -4.93 -4.74
C GLN A 36 -21.62 -3.84 -3.78
N THR A 37 -21.23 -4.24 -2.57
CA THR A 37 -20.78 -3.35 -1.48
C THR A 37 -19.29 -3.36 -1.26
N SER A 38 -18.53 -3.96 -2.18
CA SER A 38 -17.07 -4.07 -2.08
C SER A 38 -16.38 -3.90 -3.43
N THR A 39 -15.15 -3.40 -3.40
CA THR A 39 -14.28 -3.29 -4.57
C THR A 39 -12.83 -3.54 -4.19
N ALA A 40 -11.96 -3.68 -5.18
CA ALA A 40 -10.52 -3.74 -5.02
C ALA A 40 -9.86 -2.52 -5.66
N ALA A 41 -8.89 -1.96 -4.95
CA ALA A 41 -8.07 -0.85 -5.43
C ALA A 41 -6.60 -1.29 -5.59
N TYR A 42 -5.95 -0.72 -6.56
CA TYR A 42 -4.61 -1.04 -7.03
C TYR A 42 -3.82 0.25 -7.22
N MET A 43 -2.50 0.18 -7.04
CA MET A 43 -1.61 1.32 -7.18
C MET A 43 -0.15 0.89 -7.17
N THR A 44 0.74 1.80 -7.51
CA THR A 44 2.18 1.61 -7.39
C THR A 44 2.71 2.42 -6.21
N LEU A 45 3.47 1.77 -5.33
CA LEU A 45 4.21 2.41 -4.24
C LEU A 45 5.68 2.41 -4.61
N LYS A 46 6.30 3.58 -4.71
CA LYS A 46 7.73 3.73 -4.99
C LYS A 46 8.40 4.43 -3.83
N ASN A 47 9.33 3.77 -3.17
CA ASN A 47 10.16 4.39 -2.16
C ASN A 47 11.41 4.96 -2.82
N GLU A 48 11.49 6.26 -2.99
CA GLU A 48 12.64 6.98 -3.56
C GLU A 48 13.67 7.34 -2.50
N GLY A 49 13.36 7.10 -1.23
CA GLY A 49 14.24 7.36 -0.10
C GLY A 49 15.29 6.27 0.12
N ALA A 50 16.24 6.57 1.00
CA ALA A 50 17.31 5.66 1.39
C ALA A 50 16.97 4.79 2.61
N GLY A 51 15.81 5.01 3.24
CA GLY A 51 15.32 4.22 4.37
C GLY A 51 14.16 3.32 3.99
N ASP A 52 14.05 2.19 4.66
CA ASP A 52 12.90 1.29 4.56
C ASP A 52 11.66 1.92 5.21
N ASP A 53 10.50 1.59 4.69
CA ASP A 53 9.20 1.92 5.28
C ASP A 53 8.29 0.69 5.30
N ARG A 54 7.12 0.85 5.88
CA ARG A 54 6.06 -0.16 5.92
C ARG A 54 4.70 0.52 5.79
N LEU A 55 3.88 0.05 4.88
CA LEU A 55 2.47 0.40 4.84
C LEU A 55 1.75 -0.44 5.91
N VAL A 56 1.42 0.17 7.05
CA VAL A 56 0.84 -0.55 8.21
C VAL A 56 -0.65 -0.76 8.09
N SER A 57 -1.37 0.19 7.49
CA SER A 57 -2.81 0.09 7.28
C SER A 57 -3.29 1.01 6.16
N VAL A 58 -4.53 0.81 5.75
CA VAL A 58 -5.27 1.67 4.83
C VAL A 58 -6.62 1.98 5.42
N SER A 59 -7.09 3.21 5.28
CA SER A 59 -8.46 3.60 5.63
C SER A 59 -9.20 4.20 4.43
N ALA A 60 -10.53 4.13 4.48
CA ALA A 60 -11.43 4.76 3.53
C ALA A 60 -12.35 5.73 4.27
N GLU A 61 -13.03 6.64 3.54
CA GLU A 61 -14.08 7.47 4.15
C GLU A 61 -15.23 6.60 4.66
N ALA A 62 -15.66 6.86 5.89
CA ALA A 62 -16.76 6.13 6.53
C ALA A 62 -18.06 6.22 5.71
N PRO A 63 -18.85 5.14 5.64
CA PRO A 63 -18.76 3.90 6.41
C PRO A 63 -17.86 2.83 5.79
N ALA A 64 -17.25 3.09 4.63
CA ALA A 64 -16.38 2.13 3.98
C ALA A 64 -15.14 1.84 4.83
N MET A 65 -14.66 0.61 4.74
CA MET A 65 -13.43 0.14 5.38
C MET A 65 -12.47 -0.37 4.32
N ALA A 66 -11.18 -0.09 4.51
CA ALA A 66 -10.13 -0.55 3.62
C ALA A 66 -9.14 -1.46 4.36
N MET A 67 -8.68 -2.51 3.69
CA MET A 67 -7.75 -3.50 4.24
C MET A 67 -6.78 -3.97 3.16
N LEU A 68 -5.56 -4.29 3.57
CA LEU A 68 -4.57 -4.92 2.69
C LEU A 68 -4.82 -6.42 2.60
N HIS A 69 -4.90 -6.93 1.38
CA HIS A 69 -5.02 -8.35 1.09
C HIS A 69 -3.94 -8.80 0.11
N SER A 70 -3.53 -10.05 0.23
CA SER A 70 -2.73 -10.76 -0.77
C SER A 70 -3.55 -11.87 -1.38
N SER A 71 -3.57 -11.95 -2.70
CA SER A 71 -4.13 -13.08 -3.45
C SER A 71 -2.99 -13.94 -3.97
N GLU A 72 -3.07 -15.23 -3.72
CA GLU A 72 -2.16 -16.24 -4.25
C GLU A 72 -2.98 -17.29 -4.99
N SER A 73 -2.56 -17.65 -6.18
CA SER A 73 -3.15 -18.72 -6.96
C SER A 73 -2.17 -19.89 -7.04
N SER A 74 -2.55 -21.03 -6.45
CA SER A 74 -1.84 -22.30 -6.60
C SER A 74 -2.85 -23.39 -6.93
N ASP A 75 -2.51 -24.28 -7.86
CA ASP A 75 -3.33 -25.46 -8.23
C ASP A 75 -4.78 -25.12 -8.61
N ALA A 76 -4.98 -24.03 -9.37
CA ALA A 76 -6.27 -23.48 -9.77
C ALA A 76 -7.18 -23.00 -8.60
N VAL A 77 -6.64 -22.90 -7.39
CA VAL A 77 -7.34 -22.34 -6.23
C VAL A 77 -6.79 -20.95 -5.91
N ALA A 78 -7.64 -19.94 -6.02
CA ALA A 78 -7.31 -18.58 -5.56
C ALA A 78 -7.57 -18.48 -4.05
N ARG A 79 -6.56 -18.09 -3.29
CA ARG A 79 -6.68 -17.83 -1.85
C ARG A 79 -6.38 -16.35 -1.59
N MET A 80 -7.27 -15.71 -0.86
CA MET A 80 -7.11 -14.33 -0.41
C MET A 80 -6.84 -14.32 1.08
N ARG A 81 -5.81 -13.59 1.50
CA ARG A 81 -5.40 -13.48 2.90
C ARG A 81 -5.20 -12.01 3.25
N ARG A 82 -5.71 -11.60 4.40
CA ARG A 82 -5.44 -10.29 4.96
C ARG A 82 -3.98 -10.17 5.41
N LEU A 83 -3.37 -9.01 5.16
CA LEU A 83 -2.02 -8.69 5.58
C LEU A 83 -2.05 -7.86 6.87
N ASP A 84 -2.24 -8.52 8.02
CA ASP A 84 -2.34 -7.85 9.32
C ASP A 84 -1.02 -7.20 9.79
N SER A 85 0.12 -7.70 9.31
CA SER A 85 1.44 -7.13 9.57
C SER A 85 1.83 -5.99 8.61
N GLY A 86 0.92 -5.59 7.72
CA GLY A 86 1.17 -4.59 6.70
C GLY A 86 2.06 -5.09 5.56
N LEU A 87 2.54 -4.16 4.73
CA LEU A 87 3.35 -4.41 3.54
C LEU A 87 4.69 -3.68 3.66
N ALA A 88 5.79 -4.41 3.56
CA ALA A 88 7.13 -3.80 3.54
C ALA A 88 7.34 -2.98 2.27
N VAL A 89 7.95 -1.80 2.41
CA VAL A 89 8.31 -0.89 1.31
C VAL A 89 9.80 -0.53 1.45
N PRO A 90 10.70 -1.44 1.05
CA PRO A 90 12.14 -1.24 1.22
C PRO A 90 12.66 0.02 0.50
N ALA A 91 13.80 0.52 0.94
CA ALA A 91 14.50 1.62 0.28
C ALA A 91 14.73 1.32 -1.20
N SER A 92 14.50 2.31 -2.06
CA SER A 92 14.66 2.23 -3.52
C SER A 92 13.80 1.16 -4.21
N ALA A 93 12.81 0.57 -3.51
CA ALA A 93 11.92 -0.43 -4.07
C ALA A 93 10.69 0.17 -4.73
N THR A 94 10.16 -0.55 -5.73
CA THR A 94 8.85 -0.32 -6.31
C THR A 94 7.97 -1.53 -6.03
N ILE A 95 6.81 -1.30 -5.42
CA ILE A 95 5.83 -2.33 -5.06
C ILE A 95 4.55 -2.06 -5.85
N GLU A 96 4.11 -3.04 -6.62
CA GLU A 96 2.86 -2.96 -7.36
C GLU A 96 1.74 -3.69 -6.59
N LEU A 97 0.69 -2.95 -6.23
CA LEU A 97 -0.58 -3.53 -5.83
C LEU A 97 -1.40 -3.76 -7.11
N LYS A 98 -1.67 -5.03 -7.44
CA LYS A 98 -2.24 -5.42 -8.74
C LYS A 98 -3.25 -6.56 -8.64
N PRO A 99 -4.13 -6.72 -9.65
CA PRO A 99 -5.02 -7.88 -9.74
C PRO A 99 -4.26 -9.19 -9.64
N GLY A 100 -4.79 -10.13 -8.85
CA GLY A 100 -4.15 -11.43 -8.62
C GLY A 100 -2.95 -11.42 -7.67
N GLY A 101 -2.59 -10.27 -7.12
CA GLY A 101 -1.52 -10.08 -6.15
C GLY A 101 -2.01 -9.33 -4.91
N THR A 102 -1.10 -8.55 -4.31
CA THR A 102 -1.45 -7.65 -3.20
C THR A 102 -2.34 -6.52 -3.70
N HIS A 103 -3.37 -6.19 -2.92
CA HIS A 103 -4.33 -5.14 -3.25
C HIS A 103 -4.99 -4.55 -2.00
N VAL A 104 -5.68 -3.43 -2.17
CA VAL A 104 -6.53 -2.85 -1.13
C VAL A 104 -7.95 -3.31 -1.36
N MET A 105 -8.51 -4.07 -0.42
CA MET A 105 -9.93 -4.43 -0.41
C MET A 105 -10.73 -3.35 0.31
N VAL A 106 -11.74 -2.81 -0.36
CA VAL A 106 -12.66 -1.82 0.22
C VAL A 106 -14.04 -2.45 0.35
N THR A 107 -14.63 -2.37 1.55
CA THR A 107 -15.94 -2.96 1.88
C THR A 107 -16.84 -1.92 2.53
N GLY A 108 -18.14 -2.21 2.58
CA GLY A 108 -19.11 -1.30 3.21
C GLY A 108 -19.49 -0.09 2.37
N LEU A 109 -19.35 -0.17 1.06
CA LEU A 109 -19.81 0.87 0.14
C LEU A 109 -21.34 1.06 0.25
N ARG A 110 -21.81 2.30 0.36
CA ARG A 110 -23.24 2.64 0.44
C ARG A 110 -23.92 2.71 -0.91
N ALA A 111 -23.16 2.99 -1.95
CA ALA A 111 -23.65 3.11 -3.33
C ALA A 111 -22.66 2.44 -4.28
N PRO A 112 -23.12 2.01 -5.46
CA PRO A 112 -22.23 1.54 -6.52
C PRO A 112 -21.21 2.60 -6.90
N LEU A 113 -20.00 2.16 -7.22
CA LEU A 113 -18.96 2.98 -7.81
C LEU A 113 -19.03 2.88 -9.34
N ASN A 114 -19.23 4.01 -10.00
CA ASN A 114 -19.29 4.08 -11.45
C ASN A 114 -17.93 4.50 -12.04
N VAL A 115 -17.68 4.12 -13.28
CA VAL A 115 -16.48 4.58 -13.99
C VAL A 115 -16.46 6.12 -14.02
N GLY A 116 -15.32 6.67 -13.58
CA GLY A 116 -15.10 8.12 -13.46
C GLY A 116 -15.27 8.65 -12.04
N ASP A 117 -15.90 7.90 -11.14
CA ASP A 117 -15.94 8.27 -9.72
C ASP A 117 -14.54 8.26 -9.10
N THR A 118 -14.42 8.92 -7.96
CA THR A 118 -13.19 8.94 -7.16
C THR A 118 -13.46 8.34 -5.79
N LEU A 119 -12.69 7.32 -5.44
CA LEU A 119 -12.66 6.73 -4.11
C LEU A 119 -11.47 7.31 -3.34
N LYS A 120 -11.72 7.86 -2.15
CA LYS A 120 -10.67 8.43 -1.32
C LYS A 120 -10.18 7.41 -0.31
N LEU A 121 -8.88 7.18 -0.33
CA LEU A 121 -8.18 6.32 0.63
C LEU A 121 -7.11 7.12 1.35
N THR A 122 -6.73 6.68 2.54
CA THR A 122 -5.56 7.16 3.26
C THR A 122 -4.66 5.97 3.56
N MET A 123 -3.43 6.03 3.05
CA MET A 123 -2.39 5.04 3.29
C MET A 123 -1.59 5.46 4.53
N HIS A 124 -1.46 4.57 5.53
CA HIS A 124 -0.76 4.86 6.77
C HIS A 124 0.58 4.13 6.79
N PHE A 125 1.66 4.88 6.62
CA PHE A 125 3.03 4.37 6.66
C PHE A 125 3.64 4.52 8.05
N GLU A 126 4.51 3.59 8.42
CA GLU A 126 5.17 3.58 9.73
C GLU A 126 6.07 4.80 9.94
N LYS A 127 6.81 5.20 8.91
CA LYS A 127 7.75 6.33 8.96
C LYS A 127 7.31 7.52 8.13
N SER A 128 6.80 7.30 6.93
CA SER A 128 6.34 8.39 6.03
C SER A 128 5.00 9.01 6.46
N GLY A 129 4.30 8.41 7.45
CA GLY A 129 3.03 8.92 7.96
C GLY A 129 1.86 8.68 7.00
N GLU A 130 0.86 9.55 7.09
CA GLU A 130 -0.36 9.45 6.30
C GLU A 130 -0.17 10.02 4.91
N ARG A 131 -0.69 9.30 3.91
CA ARG A 131 -0.73 9.72 2.51
C ARG A 131 -2.15 9.57 1.97
N PRO A 132 -2.89 10.66 1.78
CA PRO A 132 -4.18 10.62 1.10
C PRO A 132 -3.97 10.30 -0.38
N VAL A 133 -4.86 9.49 -0.94
CA VAL A 133 -4.82 9.03 -2.33
C VAL A 133 -6.20 9.09 -2.94
N ASP A 134 -6.33 9.81 -4.04
CA ASP A 134 -7.51 9.80 -4.89
C ASP A 134 -7.40 8.63 -5.88
N VAL A 135 -8.29 7.66 -5.73
CA VAL A 135 -8.32 6.43 -6.51
C VAL A 135 -9.40 6.54 -7.56
N ARG A 136 -9.03 6.59 -8.83
CA ARG A 136 -10.00 6.69 -9.94
C ARG A 136 -10.71 5.36 -10.16
N VAL A 137 -12.03 5.39 -10.24
CA VAL A 137 -12.82 4.21 -10.60
C VAL A 137 -12.76 3.99 -12.12
N THR A 138 -12.40 2.78 -12.52
CA THR A 138 -12.22 2.36 -13.92
C THR A 138 -13.06 1.11 -14.20
N PRO A 139 -13.22 0.70 -15.48
CA PRO A 139 -13.84 -0.57 -15.80
C PRO A 139 -13.22 -1.74 -15.02
N ALA A 140 -13.98 -2.81 -14.81
CA ALA A 140 -13.59 -3.94 -13.96
C ALA A 140 -12.24 -4.59 -14.35
N PHE A 141 -11.81 -4.48 -15.59
CA PHE A 141 -10.57 -5.04 -16.11
C PHE A 141 -9.37 -4.05 -16.05
N GLY A 142 -9.58 -2.84 -15.53
CA GLY A 142 -8.54 -1.84 -15.34
C GLY A 142 -8.56 -0.69 -16.35
N PRO A 143 -7.64 0.29 -16.20
CA PRO A 143 -7.52 1.43 -17.08
C PRO A 143 -7.27 1.00 -18.54
N GLY A 144 -8.04 1.60 -19.49
CA GLY A 144 -7.90 1.32 -20.91
C GLY A 144 -8.51 0.00 -21.40
N ALA A 145 -9.08 -0.82 -20.53
CA ALA A 145 -9.82 -2.00 -20.94
C ALA A 145 -11.11 -1.60 -21.66
N ARG A 146 -11.34 -2.16 -22.84
CA ARG A 146 -12.61 -2.04 -23.56
C ARG A 146 -13.55 -3.16 -23.12
N ARG A 147 -14.82 -2.84 -23.03
CA ARG A 147 -15.90 -3.82 -22.82
C ARG A 147 -16.07 -4.70 -24.05
#